data_861f40cbf9be937632b781619975c844
#
_entry.id   861f40cbf9be937632b781619975c844
#
_cell.length_a   1.000
_cell.length_b   1.000
_cell.length_c   1.000
_cell.angle_alpha   90.00
_cell.angle_beta   90.00
_cell.angle_gamma   90.00
#
_symmetry.space_group_name_H-M   'P 1'
#
loop_
_entity.id
_entity.type
_entity.pdbx_description
1 polymer ?
#
loop_
_entity_poly.entity_id
_entity_poly.type
_entity_poly.pdbx_seq_one_letter_code
_entity_poly.pdbx_strand_id
1 'polypeptide(L)'
;MTERGMSVAGLQTLGAPLSLDVAREADELAYASIWVAEANAAESMALLGAISQVTTRAGLGTGVLALQLRTPPLHAMAAATLQQLAGDRDVFLGVGISSPAVAGQWHGAGYTDRPIAQVREFLTLLRECLTGETVTFAGEFYSVKRFRLGVKLGDRRPKIALAALNKQMLRLGGELADAVLLNYLPATLVPWCVERIREGGDARVFAYVHCAVTDRDRYADLARKDLLNYAVVPAYAAQFERGGFFDEVRHFQNRWAVRDREGALAAISDEWIDAIQ
;
A
#
# COMPACT_ATOMS: atom_id res chain seq x y z
N MET A 1 -15.84 7.37 15.19
CA MET A 1 -15.81 8.18 13.95
C MET A 1 -14.77 7.58 13.02
N THR A 2 -15.07 7.47 11.72
CA THR A 2 -14.10 7.03 10.70
C THR A 2 -13.11 8.16 10.45
N GLU A 3 -11.83 7.91 10.64
CA GLU A 3 -10.78 8.89 10.35
C GLU A 3 -10.51 8.91 8.84
N ARG A 4 -10.23 10.09 8.29
CA ARG A 4 -9.90 10.29 6.87
C ARG A 4 -8.43 10.58 6.71
N GLY A 5 -7.76 9.87 5.82
CA GLY A 5 -6.41 10.15 5.35
C GLY A 5 -6.40 10.69 3.93
N MET A 6 -5.34 11.41 3.56
CA MET A 6 -5.09 11.88 2.20
C MET A 6 -3.95 11.07 1.58
N SER A 7 -4.16 10.51 0.41
CA SER A 7 -3.08 9.92 -0.40
C SER A 7 -2.65 10.87 -1.50
N VAL A 8 -1.36 11.15 -1.59
CA VAL A 8 -0.78 11.96 -2.68
C VAL A 8 -0.27 11.10 -3.84
N ALA A 9 -0.57 9.80 -3.84
CA ALA A 9 -0.09 8.86 -4.86
C ALA A 9 -0.38 9.31 -6.30
N GLY A 10 -1.59 9.77 -6.58
CA GLY A 10 -1.98 10.28 -7.90
C GLY A 10 -1.28 11.59 -8.31
N LEU A 11 -0.65 12.29 -7.41
CA LEU A 11 0.02 13.59 -7.64
C LEU A 11 1.53 13.46 -7.84
N GLN A 12 2.12 12.33 -7.47
CA GLN A 12 3.59 12.17 -7.43
C GLN A 12 4.25 12.35 -8.82
N THR A 13 3.55 12.03 -9.90
CA THR A 13 4.03 12.24 -11.27
C THR A 13 4.00 13.71 -11.70
N LEU A 14 3.24 14.55 -10.98
CA LEU A 14 3.16 16.00 -11.22
C LEU A 14 4.24 16.80 -10.47
N GLY A 15 5.05 16.10 -9.69
CA GLY A 15 6.21 16.63 -8.99
C GLY A 15 6.06 16.74 -7.48
N ALA A 16 7.19 16.63 -6.79
CA ALA A 16 7.25 16.71 -5.34
C ALA A 16 6.72 18.04 -4.75
N PRO A 17 6.96 19.23 -5.34
CA PRO A 17 6.42 20.48 -4.80
C PRO A 17 4.90 20.47 -4.66
N LEU A 18 4.16 20.00 -5.67
CA LEU A 18 2.69 19.90 -5.59
C LEU A 18 2.25 18.94 -4.48
N SER A 19 2.96 17.82 -4.31
CA SER A 19 2.67 16.86 -3.23
C SER A 19 2.86 17.50 -1.85
N LEU A 20 3.84 18.39 -1.68
CA LEU A 20 4.06 19.12 -0.43
C LEU A 20 2.95 20.14 -0.17
N ASP A 21 2.50 20.86 -1.20
CA ASP A 21 1.41 21.84 -1.07
C ASP A 21 0.10 21.16 -0.67
N VAL A 22 -0.25 20.07 -1.34
CA VAL A 22 -1.44 19.28 -0.99
C VAL A 22 -1.33 18.64 0.40
N ALA A 23 -0.14 18.20 0.81
CA ALA A 23 0.08 17.65 2.14
C ALA A 23 -0.13 18.72 3.23
N ARG A 24 0.35 19.96 3.00
CA ARG A 24 0.13 21.09 3.90
C ARG A 24 -1.35 21.43 4.04
N GLU A 25 -2.06 21.53 2.93
CA GLU A 25 -3.50 21.79 2.91
C GLU A 25 -4.29 20.68 3.61
N ALA A 26 -3.93 19.43 3.37
CA ALA A 26 -4.56 18.28 4.05
C ALA A 26 -4.35 18.32 5.57
N ASP A 27 -3.16 18.74 6.04
CA ASP A 27 -2.87 18.92 7.47
C ASP A 27 -3.72 20.07 8.06
N GLU A 28 -3.86 21.19 7.34
CA GLU A 28 -4.71 22.32 7.73
C GLU A 28 -6.18 21.95 7.80
N LEU A 29 -6.66 21.11 6.86
CA LEU A 29 -8.01 20.57 6.82
C LEU A 29 -8.26 19.41 7.79
N ALA A 30 -7.30 19.14 8.69
CA ALA A 30 -7.38 18.12 9.74
C ALA A 30 -7.60 16.68 9.21
N TYR A 31 -6.99 16.34 8.06
CA TYR A 31 -6.85 14.94 7.71
C TYR A 31 -5.97 14.22 8.74
N ALA A 32 -6.41 13.03 9.17
CA ALA A 32 -5.73 12.29 10.24
C ALA A 32 -4.36 11.72 9.81
N SER A 33 -4.14 11.52 8.51
CA SER A 33 -2.89 10.96 7.99
C SER A 33 -2.66 11.31 6.51
N ILE A 34 -1.39 11.33 6.10
CA ILE A 34 -0.95 11.56 4.72
C ILE A 34 -0.15 10.35 4.26
N TRP A 35 -0.49 9.85 3.06
CA TRP A 35 0.04 8.61 2.52
C TRP A 35 0.74 8.84 1.18
N VAL A 36 1.90 8.20 1.02
CA VAL A 36 2.71 8.23 -0.21
C VAL A 36 2.90 6.81 -0.73
N ALA A 37 2.62 6.58 -2.00
CA ALA A 37 2.88 5.30 -2.65
C ALA A 37 4.25 5.30 -3.35
N GLU A 38 4.77 4.12 -3.69
CA GLU A 38 6.01 3.99 -4.45
C GLU A 38 5.84 3.05 -5.64
N ALA A 39 6.15 3.57 -6.82
CA ALA A 39 6.23 2.79 -8.05
C ALA A 39 7.40 3.26 -8.93
N ASN A 40 7.24 4.36 -9.69
CA ASN A 40 8.24 4.92 -10.59
C ASN A 40 8.25 6.46 -10.60
N ALA A 41 7.62 7.08 -9.61
CA ALA A 41 7.60 8.53 -9.44
C ALA A 41 8.48 8.96 -8.24
N ALA A 42 8.03 9.88 -7.39
CA ALA A 42 8.80 10.30 -6.23
C ALA A 42 9.07 9.12 -5.28
N GLU A 43 10.30 9.02 -4.77
CA GLU A 43 10.68 8.03 -3.76
C GLU A 43 9.97 8.35 -2.44
N SER A 44 9.29 7.36 -1.89
CA SER A 44 8.31 7.58 -0.82
C SER A 44 8.92 8.07 0.48
N MET A 45 10.06 7.53 0.90
CA MET A 45 10.65 7.90 2.19
C MET A 45 11.27 9.30 2.14
N ALA A 46 11.86 9.67 1.00
CA ALA A 46 12.37 11.03 0.78
C ALA A 46 11.22 12.05 0.78
N LEU A 47 10.11 11.74 0.08
CA LEU A 47 8.95 12.63 0.04
C LEU A 47 8.27 12.73 1.41
N LEU A 48 8.10 11.63 2.16
CA LEU A 48 7.55 11.67 3.51
C LEU A 48 8.45 12.43 4.49
N GLY A 49 9.77 12.32 4.33
CA GLY A 49 10.72 13.14 5.09
C GLY A 49 10.47 14.63 4.86
N ALA A 50 10.27 15.07 3.61
CA ALA A 50 9.92 16.45 3.29
C ALA A 50 8.52 16.84 3.80
N ILE A 51 7.51 15.99 3.61
CA ILE A 51 6.14 16.20 4.12
C ILE A 51 6.16 16.38 5.65
N SER A 52 6.98 15.61 6.36
CA SER A 52 7.07 15.72 7.83
C SER A 52 7.48 17.13 8.31
N GLN A 53 8.18 17.90 7.48
CA GLN A 53 8.66 19.24 7.80
C GLN A 53 7.66 20.36 7.45
N VAL A 54 6.66 20.04 6.63
CA VAL A 54 5.62 21.02 6.22
C VAL A 54 4.26 20.73 6.82
N THR A 55 4.14 19.69 7.63
CA THR A 55 2.92 19.25 8.33
C THR A 55 3.20 19.11 9.82
N THR A 56 2.18 19.26 10.67
CA THR A 56 2.35 19.30 12.14
C THR A 56 1.44 18.34 12.90
N ARG A 57 0.33 17.90 12.31
CA ARG A 57 -0.72 17.09 12.97
C ARG A 57 -0.92 15.72 12.35
N ALA A 58 -0.98 15.66 11.02
CA ALA A 58 -1.28 14.42 10.31
C ALA A 58 -0.20 13.37 10.54
N GLY A 59 -0.63 12.13 10.82
CA GLY A 59 0.23 10.97 10.76
C GLY A 59 0.78 10.76 9.34
N LEU A 60 1.84 9.99 9.21
CA LEU A 60 2.54 9.77 7.93
C LEU A 60 2.55 8.28 7.60
N GLY A 61 2.35 7.93 6.34
CA GLY A 61 2.33 6.54 5.95
C GLY A 61 2.81 6.27 4.53
N THR A 62 3.40 5.10 4.31
CA THR A 62 3.63 4.58 2.97
C THR A 62 2.47 3.68 2.55
N GLY A 63 1.96 3.88 1.35
CA GLY A 63 0.80 3.15 0.88
C GLY A 63 0.94 2.63 -0.55
N VAL A 64 1.88 1.71 -0.81
CA VAL A 64 2.86 1.02 0.03
C VAL A 64 4.23 0.96 -0.61
N LEU A 65 5.25 0.57 0.16
CA LEU A 65 6.56 0.21 -0.38
C LEU A 65 6.57 -1.25 -0.83
N ALA A 66 7.19 -1.52 -1.98
CA ALA A 66 7.45 -2.89 -2.40
C ALA A 66 8.55 -3.50 -1.53
N LEU A 67 8.23 -4.55 -0.78
CA LEU A 67 9.17 -5.18 0.15
C LEU A 67 10.42 -5.76 -0.52
N GLN A 68 10.34 -6.03 -1.83
CA GLN A 68 11.47 -6.53 -2.62
C GLN A 68 12.55 -5.48 -2.88
N LEU A 69 12.23 -4.19 -2.77
CA LEU A 69 13.15 -3.11 -3.14
C LEU A 69 14.11 -2.71 -2.01
N ARG A 70 13.81 -3.10 -0.77
CA ARG A 70 14.63 -2.78 0.41
C ARG A 70 14.63 -3.93 1.40
N THR A 71 15.75 -4.16 2.07
CA THR A 71 15.83 -5.17 3.15
C THR A 71 15.03 -4.73 4.40
N PRO A 72 14.56 -5.68 5.25
CA PRO A 72 13.91 -5.34 6.51
C PRO A 72 14.71 -4.39 7.42
N PRO A 73 16.04 -4.55 7.60
CA PRO A 73 16.84 -3.57 8.32
C PRO A 73 16.80 -2.15 7.74
N LEU A 74 16.85 -2.02 6.40
CA LEU A 74 16.77 -0.70 5.75
C LEU A 74 15.39 -0.07 5.92
N HIS A 75 14.32 -0.87 5.84
CA HIS A 75 12.97 -0.40 6.17
C HIS A 75 12.87 0.07 7.63
N ALA A 76 13.46 -0.66 8.57
CA ALA A 76 13.48 -0.25 9.97
C ALA A 76 14.23 1.06 10.19
N MET A 77 15.39 1.25 9.54
CA MET A 77 16.15 2.52 9.59
C MET A 77 15.32 3.69 9.02
N ALA A 78 14.70 3.49 7.86
CA ALA A 78 13.90 4.52 7.21
C ALA A 78 12.68 4.93 8.06
N ALA A 79 11.92 3.93 8.56
CA ALA A 79 10.76 4.17 9.41
C ALA A 79 11.13 4.83 10.74
N ALA A 80 12.23 4.42 11.37
CA ALA A 80 12.71 5.03 12.61
C ALA A 80 13.15 6.48 12.40
N THR A 81 13.82 6.78 11.28
CA THR A 81 14.19 8.15 10.92
C THR A 81 12.93 9.01 10.70
N LEU A 82 11.96 8.49 9.95
CA LEU A 82 10.71 9.19 9.73
C LEU A 82 9.94 9.42 11.04
N GLN A 83 9.94 8.46 11.97
CA GLN A 83 9.31 8.64 13.28
C GLN A 83 9.99 9.76 14.10
N GLN A 84 11.32 9.88 14.06
CA GLN A 84 12.01 10.99 14.71
C GLN A 84 11.62 12.34 14.11
N LEU A 85 11.50 12.42 12.78
CA LEU A 85 11.06 13.63 12.07
C LEU A 85 9.58 13.95 12.34
N ALA A 86 8.75 12.93 12.49
CA ALA A 86 7.31 13.07 12.77
C ALA A 86 7.02 13.44 14.23
N GLY A 87 7.94 13.22 15.16
CA GLY A 87 7.72 13.43 16.59
C GLY A 87 6.64 12.51 17.14
N ASP A 88 5.62 13.07 17.79
CA ASP A 88 4.53 12.32 18.43
C ASP A 88 3.42 11.84 17.44
N ARG A 89 3.55 12.17 16.16
CA ARG A 89 2.59 11.73 15.13
C ARG A 89 2.77 10.25 14.83
N ASP A 90 1.69 9.59 14.46
CA ASP A 90 1.74 8.19 14.01
C ASP A 90 2.50 8.06 12.69
N VAL A 91 3.41 7.10 12.62
CA VAL A 91 4.07 6.69 11.38
C VAL A 91 3.67 5.26 11.04
N PHE A 92 3.16 5.05 9.84
CA PHE A 92 2.80 3.75 9.29
C PHE A 92 3.77 3.36 8.17
N LEU A 93 4.60 2.37 8.43
CA LEU A 93 5.41 1.74 7.39
C LEU A 93 4.55 0.71 6.66
N GLY A 94 3.87 1.15 5.61
CA GLY A 94 3.07 0.29 4.76
C GLY A 94 3.94 -0.42 3.74
N VAL A 95 3.87 -1.74 3.74
CA VAL A 95 4.62 -2.62 2.84
C VAL A 95 3.68 -3.59 2.13
N GLY A 96 4.11 -4.10 0.98
CA GLY A 96 3.34 -5.09 0.24
C GLY A 96 4.17 -5.79 -0.81
N ILE A 97 3.62 -6.86 -1.38
CA ILE A 97 4.18 -7.47 -2.58
C ILE A 97 3.73 -6.65 -3.78
N SER A 98 4.70 -6.18 -4.53
CA SER A 98 4.45 -5.51 -5.80
C SER A 98 4.17 -6.53 -6.91
N SER A 99 3.79 -6.05 -8.10
CA SER A 99 3.66 -6.92 -9.28
C SER A 99 5.04 -7.32 -9.83
N PRO A 100 5.13 -8.45 -10.56
CA PRO A 100 6.36 -8.82 -11.28
C PRO A 100 6.84 -7.75 -12.26
N ALA A 101 5.91 -6.98 -12.83
CA ALA A 101 6.25 -5.88 -13.73
C ALA A 101 6.97 -4.76 -12.97
N VAL A 102 6.43 -4.30 -11.86
CA VAL A 102 7.02 -3.20 -11.09
C VAL A 102 8.30 -3.67 -10.39
N ALA A 103 8.24 -4.68 -9.52
CA ALA A 103 9.40 -5.10 -8.76
C ALA A 103 10.49 -5.73 -9.66
N GLY A 104 10.10 -6.61 -10.59
CA GLY A 104 11.05 -7.33 -11.43
C GLY A 104 11.53 -6.54 -12.63
N GLN A 105 10.59 -6.11 -13.51
CA GLN A 105 11.00 -5.51 -14.79
C GLN A 105 11.47 -4.05 -14.64
N TRP A 106 10.81 -3.25 -13.81
CA TRP A 106 11.18 -1.83 -13.64
C TRP A 106 12.33 -1.64 -12.67
N HIS A 107 12.34 -2.38 -11.57
CA HIS A 107 13.34 -2.20 -10.50
C HIS A 107 14.41 -3.31 -10.44
N GLY A 108 14.29 -4.37 -11.24
CA GLY A 108 15.28 -5.46 -11.28
C GLY A 108 15.35 -6.29 -10.00
N ALA A 109 14.34 -6.23 -9.13
CA ALA A 109 14.31 -6.99 -7.89
C ALA A 109 13.87 -8.44 -8.13
N GLY A 110 14.32 -9.35 -7.26
CA GLY A 110 13.89 -10.75 -7.27
C GLY A 110 12.40 -10.88 -6.92
N TYR A 111 11.72 -11.83 -7.57
CA TYR A 111 10.32 -12.16 -7.30
C TYR A 111 10.20 -13.65 -6.98
N THR A 112 9.45 -14.00 -5.93
CA THR A 112 9.28 -15.38 -5.48
C THR A 112 7.91 -15.94 -5.86
N ASP A 113 7.84 -17.25 -6.02
CA ASP A 113 6.59 -18.02 -6.12
C ASP A 113 5.93 -18.31 -4.75
N ARG A 114 6.63 -17.98 -3.64
CA ARG A 114 6.19 -18.17 -2.26
C ARG A 114 5.94 -16.86 -1.50
N PRO A 115 5.04 -15.99 -1.99
CA PRO A 115 4.88 -14.62 -1.48
C PRO A 115 4.43 -14.58 -0.02
N ILE A 116 3.57 -15.49 0.44
CA ILE A 116 3.10 -15.50 1.83
C ILE A 116 4.26 -15.80 2.80
N ALA A 117 5.12 -16.76 2.45
CA ALA A 117 6.28 -17.10 3.27
C ALA A 117 7.28 -15.94 3.32
N GLN A 118 7.55 -15.29 2.18
CA GLN A 118 8.43 -14.14 2.11
C GLN A 118 7.91 -12.97 2.96
N VAL A 119 6.61 -12.63 2.85
CA VAL A 119 6.01 -11.56 3.66
C VAL A 119 6.05 -11.88 5.14
N ARG A 120 5.75 -13.12 5.53
CA ARG A 120 5.85 -13.55 6.93
C ARG A 120 7.25 -13.33 7.49
N GLU A 121 8.26 -13.82 6.79
CA GLU A 121 9.65 -13.68 7.20
C GLU A 121 10.09 -12.21 7.24
N PHE A 122 9.70 -11.43 6.22
CA PHE A 122 9.96 -10.00 6.16
C PHE A 122 9.39 -9.25 7.37
N LEU A 123 8.10 -9.45 7.68
CA LEU A 123 7.42 -8.76 8.80
C LEU A 123 7.98 -9.17 10.15
N THR A 124 8.32 -10.47 10.33
CA THR A 124 8.95 -10.96 11.55
C THR A 124 10.29 -10.27 11.78
N LEU A 125 11.17 -10.29 10.79
CA LEU A 125 12.48 -9.64 10.89
C LEU A 125 12.37 -8.12 11.05
N LEU A 126 11.44 -7.48 10.34
CA LEU A 126 11.21 -6.03 10.45
C LEU A 126 10.79 -5.65 11.89
N ARG A 127 9.88 -6.41 12.51
CA ARG A 127 9.50 -6.19 13.91
C ARG A 127 10.67 -6.32 14.85
N GLU A 128 11.48 -7.36 14.68
CA GLU A 128 12.70 -7.55 15.49
C GLU A 128 13.66 -6.37 15.32
N CYS A 129 13.91 -5.91 14.08
CA CYS A 129 14.75 -4.75 13.82
C CYS A 129 14.26 -3.46 14.50
N LEU A 130 12.95 -3.27 14.61
CA LEU A 130 12.33 -2.10 15.26
C LEU A 130 12.34 -2.18 16.80
N THR A 131 12.74 -3.30 17.42
CA THR A 131 12.88 -3.36 18.88
C THR A 131 14.05 -2.51 19.41
N GLY A 132 15.08 -2.29 18.58
CA GLY A 132 16.34 -1.66 18.98
C GLY A 132 17.35 -2.62 19.61
N GLU A 133 16.98 -3.89 19.78
CA GLU A 133 17.87 -4.94 20.24
C GLU A 133 18.80 -5.43 19.12
N THR A 134 19.83 -6.23 19.49
CA THR A 134 20.72 -6.82 18.49
C THR A 134 20.06 -8.05 17.87
N VAL A 135 19.81 -8.00 16.57
CA VAL A 135 19.12 -9.03 15.80
C VAL A 135 20.12 -9.89 15.02
N THR A 136 19.99 -11.20 15.15
CA THR A 136 20.62 -12.19 14.26
C THR A 136 19.52 -13.12 13.77
N PHE A 137 19.29 -13.12 12.47
CA PHE A 137 18.19 -13.83 11.82
C PHE A 137 18.74 -14.65 10.65
N ALA A 138 18.34 -15.92 10.56
CA ALA A 138 18.68 -16.82 9.47
C ALA A 138 17.40 -17.46 8.93
N GLY A 139 16.82 -16.83 7.93
CA GLY A 139 15.63 -17.29 7.26
C GLY A 139 15.91 -17.81 5.86
N GLU A 140 14.85 -18.11 5.14
CA GLU A 140 14.91 -18.57 3.75
C GLU A 140 15.14 -17.40 2.79
N PHE A 141 14.49 -16.26 3.04
CA PHE A 141 14.50 -15.08 2.15
C PHE A 141 15.46 -14.00 2.66
N TYR A 142 15.65 -13.93 3.97
CA TYR A 142 16.46 -12.88 4.60
C TYR A 142 17.43 -13.48 5.62
N SER A 143 18.64 -12.93 5.64
CA SER A 143 19.65 -13.29 6.64
C SER A 143 20.34 -12.04 7.13
N VAL A 144 20.41 -11.87 8.45
CA VAL A 144 21.04 -10.72 9.13
C VAL A 144 21.89 -11.22 10.28
N LYS A 145 23.07 -10.63 10.44
CA LYS A 145 23.96 -10.98 11.54
C LYS A 145 24.30 -9.75 12.35
N ARG A 146 23.89 -9.76 13.65
CA ARG A 146 24.21 -8.71 14.62
C ARG A 146 23.80 -7.30 14.19
N PHE A 147 22.69 -7.18 13.48
CA PHE A 147 22.12 -5.87 13.18
C PHE A 147 21.56 -5.26 14.46
N ARG A 148 21.81 -3.98 14.68
CA ARG A 148 21.19 -3.19 15.73
C ARG A 148 20.79 -1.84 15.16
N LEU A 149 19.53 -1.45 15.35
CA LEU A 149 19.05 -0.16 14.92
C LEU A 149 19.79 0.95 15.68
N GLY A 150 20.49 1.82 14.94
CA GLY A 150 21.25 2.93 15.51
C GLY A 150 20.38 4.12 15.91
N VAL A 151 19.21 4.25 15.29
CA VAL A 151 18.25 5.29 15.61
C VAL A 151 17.53 4.93 16.91
N LYS A 152 17.62 5.81 17.91
CA LYS A 152 16.89 5.61 19.17
C LYS A 152 15.44 6.02 18.96
N LEU A 153 14.55 5.05 19.09
CA LEU A 153 13.10 5.27 19.16
C LEU A 153 12.72 5.61 20.60
N GLY A 154 11.91 6.65 20.76
CA GLY A 154 11.27 6.96 22.03
C GLY A 154 10.10 6.01 22.33
N ASP A 155 9.10 6.52 23.06
CA ASP A 155 7.89 5.73 23.37
C ASP A 155 7.04 5.45 22.13
N ARG A 156 7.10 6.33 21.13
CA ARG A 156 6.44 6.16 19.83
C ARG A 156 7.32 5.35 18.88
N ARG A 157 6.75 4.27 18.37
CA ARG A 157 7.39 3.40 17.37
C ARG A 157 6.61 3.41 16.07
N PRO A 158 7.27 3.30 14.91
CA PRO A 158 6.58 3.09 13.65
C PRO A 158 5.67 1.87 13.71
N LYS A 159 4.48 2.01 13.20
CA LYS A 159 3.51 0.92 13.03
C LYS A 159 3.72 0.27 11.67
N ILE A 160 3.58 -1.03 11.60
CA ILE A 160 3.70 -1.79 10.35
C ILE A 160 2.29 -1.94 9.75
N ALA A 161 2.12 -1.54 8.49
CA ALA A 161 0.90 -1.78 7.74
C ALA A 161 1.19 -2.75 6.57
N LEU A 162 0.32 -3.73 6.35
CA LEU A 162 0.44 -4.70 5.25
C LEU A 162 -0.66 -4.46 4.21
N ALA A 163 -0.28 -4.29 2.94
CA ALA A 163 -1.25 -4.34 1.85
C ALA A 163 -1.67 -5.79 1.58
N ALA A 164 -2.97 -6.05 1.57
CA ALA A 164 -3.51 -7.39 1.45
C ALA A 164 -4.79 -7.43 0.62
N LEU A 165 -4.89 -8.43 -0.28
CA LEU A 165 -6.03 -8.62 -1.19
C LEU A 165 -6.70 -10.00 -1.02
N ASN A 166 -5.93 -11.04 -0.71
CA ASN A 166 -6.42 -12.41 -0.62
C ASN A 166 -6.52 -12.89 0.83
N LYS A 167 -7.30 -13.96 1.04
CA LYS A 167 -7.59 -14.52 2.37
C LYS A 167 -6.34 -14.76 3.21
N GLN A 168 -5.29 -15.35 2.63
CA GLN A 168 -4.09 -15.69 3.38
C GLN A 168 -3.31 -14.44 3.80
N MET A 169 -3.18 -13.46 2.90
CA MET A 169 -2.49 -12.20 3.18
C MET A 169 -3.26 -11.34 4.18
N LEU A 170 -4.61 -11.29 4.09
CA LEU A 170 -5.47 -10.60 5.06
C LEU A 170 -5.29 -11.16 6.47
N ARG A 171 -5.32 -12.51 6.60
CA ARG A 171 -5.07 -13.18 7.88
C ARG A 171 -3.66 -12.90 8.41
N LEU A 172 -2.65 -12.97 7.53
CA LEU A 172 -1.26 -12.67 7.90
C LEU A 172 -1.11 -11.22 8.36
N GLY A 173 -1.83 -10.28 7.73
CA GLY A 173 -1.88 -8.88 8.16
C GLY A 173 -2.45 -8.74 9.57
N GLY A 174 -3.52 -9.46 9.89
CA GLY A 174 -4.07 -9.51 11.25
C GLY A 174 -3.07 -10.09 12.26
N GLU A 175 -2.30 -11.10 11.88
CA GLU A 175 -1.34 -11.79 12.76
C GLU A 175 -0.07 -10.97 13.04
N LEU A 176 0.48 -10.32 12.02
CA LEU A 176 1.83 -9.74 12.07
C LEU A 176 1.91 -8.22 11.84
N ALA A 177 0.84 -7.56 11.43
CA ALA A 177 0.85 -6.12 11.19
C ALA A 177 0.01 -5.36 12.22
N ASP A 178 0.29 -4.07 12.40
CA ASP A 178 -0.51 -3.18 13.25
C ASP A 178 -1.72 -2.64 12.47
N ALA A 179 -1.62 -2.66 11.13
CA ALA A 179 -2.69 -2.27 10.23
C ALA A 179 -2.68 -3.08 8.93
N VAL A 180 -3.83 -3.13 8.26
CA VAL A 180 -3.99 -3.70 6.92
C VAL A 180 -4.53 -2.63 5.98
N LEU A 181 -3.91 -2.51 4.80
CA LEU A 181 -4.31 -1.61 3.73
C LEU A 181 -5.07 -2.39 2.66
N LEU A 182 -6.32 -1.99 2.43
CA LEU A 182 -7.19 -2.49 1.37
C LEU A 182 -7.20 -1.49 0.21
N ASN A 183 -7.17 -1.99 -1.01
CA ASN A 183 -7.13 -1.16 -2.20
C ASN A 183 -7.97 -1.77 -3.33
N TYR A 184 -8.64 -0.95 -4.13
CA TYR A 184 -9.46 -1.37 -5.28
C TYR A 184 -10.45 -2.49 -4.92
N LEU A 185 -11.34 -2.26 -3.96
CA LEU A 185 -12.37 -3.22 -3.60
C LEU A 185 -13.73 -2.55 -3.45
N PRO A 186 -14.82 -3.24 -3.84
CA PRO A 186 -16.17 -2.76 -3.57
C PRO A 186 -16.43 -2.64 -2.06
N ALA A 187 -17.18 -1.63 -1.66
CA ALA A 187 -17.55 -1.43 -0.25
C ALA A 187 -18.22 -2.68 0.37
N THR A 188 -18.98 -3.41 -0.43
CA THR A 188 -19.64 -4.68 -0.06
C THR A 188 -18.67 -5.79 0.34
N LEU A 189 -17.40 -5.73 -0.15
CA LEU A 189 -16.37 -6.73 0.16
C LEU A 189 -15.60 -6.40 1.46
N VAL A 190 -15.69 -5.17 1.97
CA VAL A 190 -14.98 -4.75 3.19
C VAL A 190 -15.30 -5.64 4.40
N PRO A 191 -16.56 -6.01 4.69
CA PRO A 191 -16.86 -6.91 5.81
C PRO A 191 -16.16 -8.25 5.72
N TRP A 192 -16.11 -8.85 4.52
CA TRP A 192 -15.38 -10.11 4.30
C TRP A 192 -13.87 -9.95 4.56
N CYS A 193 -13.26 -8.84 4.10
CA CYS A 193 -11.86 -8.57 4.38
C CYS A 193 -11.59 -8.42 5.88
N VAL A 194 -12.44 -7.66 6.58
CA VAL A 194 -12.33 -7.45 8.02
C VAL A 194 -12.43 -8.78 8.78
N GLU A 195 -13.38 -9.66 8.42
CA GLU A 195 -13.50 -10.99 9.01
C GLU A 195 -12.21 -11.81 8.85
N ARG A 196 -11.60 -11.80 7.65
CA ARG A 196 -10.33 -12.51 7.39
C ARG A 196 -9.15 -11.93 8.17
N ILE A 197 -9.11 -10.62 8.35
CA ILE A 197 -8.10 -9.96 9.19
C ILE A 197 -8.27 -10.39 10.65
N ARG A 198 -9.52 -10.41 11.16
CA ARG A 198 -9.85 -10.81 12.54
C ARG A 198 -9.53 -12.28 12.84
N GLU A 199 -9.50 -13.15 11.83
CA GLU A 199 -8.98 -14.52 12.00
C GLU A 199 -7.49 -14.56 12.41
N GLY A 200 -6.72 -13.53 12.10
CA GLY A 200 -5.30 -13.41 12.45
C GLY A 200 -5.04 -12.59 13.70
N GLY A 201 -5.83 -11.55 13.97
CA GLY A 201 -5.65 -10.63 15.10
C GLY A 201 -6.44 -9.33 14.94
N ASP A 202 -6.08 -8.31 15.70
CA ASP A 202 -6.83 -7.04 15.80
C ASP A 202 -6.10 -5.88 15.09
N ALA A 203 -5.64 -6.09 13.86
CA ALA A 203 -5.02 -5.03 13.08
C ALA A 203 -6.04 -3.96 12.66
N ARG A 204 -5.63 -2.69 12.68
CA ARG A 204 -6.43 -1.58 12.16
C ARG A 204 -6.62 -1.74 10.64
N VAL A 205 -7.79 -1.35 10.12
CA VAL A 205 -8.08 -1.46 8.69
C VAL A 205 -8.14 -0.07 8.07
N PHE A 206 -7.36 0.12 7.01
CA PHE A 206 -7.43 1.27 6.11
C PHE A 206 -7.94 0.80 4.74
N ALA A 207 -8.81 1.58 4.13
CA ALA A 207 -9.24 1.34 2.75
C ALA A 207 -8.97 2.59 1.91
N TYR A 208 -8.32 2.41 0.76
CA TYR A 208 -8.21 3.47 -0.23
C TYR A 208 -9.53 3.63 -0.95
N VAL A 209 -9.96 4.89 -1.09
CA VAL A 209 -11.08 5.30 -1.94
C VAL A 209 -10.49 6.22 -3.01
N HIS A 210 -10.59 5.79 -4.27
CA HIS A 210 -10.15 6.59 -5.40
C HIS A 210 -11.23 7.61 -5.74
N CYS A 211 -10.88 8.87 -5.87
CA CYS A 211 -11.83 9.93 -6.15
C CYS A 211 -11.20 11.03 -7.02
N ALA A 212 -12.02 11.73 -7.75
CA ALA A 212 -11.65 12.91 -8.51
C ALA A 212 -12.73 13.98 -8.43
N VAL A 213 -12.31 15.25 -8.45
CA VAL A 213 -13.23 16.40 -8.52
C VAL A 213 -13.34 16.81 -9.99
N THR A 214 -14.30 16.21 -10.69
CA THR A 214 -14.54 16.45 -12.13
C THR A 214 -15.97 16.04 -12.50
N ASP A 215 -16.38 16.25 -13.76
CA ASP A 215 -17.64 15.70 -14.27
C ASP A 215 -17.58 14.16 -14.37
N ARG A 216 -18.77 13.53 -14.42
CA ARG A 216 -18.92 12.07 -14.39
C ARG A 216 -18.26 11.37 -15.58
N ASP A 217 -18.39 11.92 -16.79
CA ASP A 217 -17.88 11.28 -17.99
C ASP A 217 -16.34 11.25 -17.98
N ARG A 218 -15.73 12.38 -17.66
CA ARG A 218 -14.28 12.50 -17.51
C ARG A 218 -13.74 11.61 -16.39
N TYR A 219 -14.47 11.54 -15.29
CA TYR A 219 -14.12 10.62 -14.19
C TYR A 219 -14.15 9.18 -14.65
N ALA A 220 -15.22 8.73 -15.33
CA ALA A 220 -15.33 7.36 -15.82
C ALA A 220 -14.19 6.97 -16.76
N ASP A 221 -13.80 7.87 -17.65
CA ASP A 221 -12.67 7.64 -18.56
C ASP A 221 -11.34 7.49 -17.83
N LEU A 222 -11.09 8.32 -16.81
CA LEU A 222 -9.89 8.23 -15.98
C LEU A 222 -9.88 6.92 -15.17
N ALA A 223 -10.99 6.60 -14.55
CA ALA A 223 -11.18 5.40 -13.74
C ALA A 223 -11.00 4.11 -14.54
N ARG A 224 -11.55 4.01 -15.76
CA ARG A 224 -11.33 2.86 -16.65
C ARG A 224 -9.86 2.65 -16.98
N LYS A 225 -9.15 3.74 -17.31
CA LYS A 225 -7.70 3.67 -17.63
C LYS A 225 -6.87 3.24 -16.41
N ASP A 226 -7.27 3.68 -15.24
CA ASP A 226 -6.61 3.32 -13.99
C ASP A 226 -6.91 1.86 -13.62
N LEU A 227 -8.17 1.45 -13.60
CA LEU A 227 -8.59 0.08 -13.33
C LEU A 227 -7.99 -0.95 -14.29
N LEU A 228 -7.78 -0.60 -15.56
CA LEU A 228 -7.11 -1.47 -16.52
C LEU A 228 -5.75 -1.94 -16.00
N ASN A 229 -4.97 -1.05 -15.38
CA ASN A 229 -3.64 -1.38 -14.86
C ASN A 229 -3.70 -2.40 -13.71
N TYR A 230 -4.82 -2.46 -13.00
CA TYR A 230 -5.04 -3.39 -11.90
C TYR A 230 -5.76 -4.67 -12.36
N ALA A 231 -6.72 -4.57 -13.27
CA ALA A 231 -7.46 -5.73 -13.77
C ALA A 231 -6.57 -6.77 -14.49
N VAL A 232 -5.42 -6.35 -15.02
CA VAL A 232 -4.40 -7.26 -15.59
C VAL A 232 -3.64 -8.05 -14.53
N VAL A 233 -3.68 -7.65 -13.25
CA VAL A 233 -2.96 -8.30 -12.16
C VAL A 233 -3.83 -9.40 -11.56
N PRO A 234 -3.41 -10.68 -11.56
CA PRO A 234 -4.25 -11.80 -11.13
C PRO A 234 -4.85 -11.65 -9.73
N ALA A 235 -4.11 -11.08 -8.79
CA ALA A 235 -4.58 -10.88 -7.43
C ALA A 235 -5.75 -9.87 -7.35
N TYR A 236 -5.71 -8.81 -8.14
CA TYR A 236 -6.80 -7.84 -8.25
C TYR A 236 -7.98 -8.40 -9.03
N ALA A 237 -7.73 -9.09 -10.15
CA ALA A 237 -8.79 -9.77 -10.92
C ALA A 237 -9.62 -10.69 -10.01
N ALA A 238 -8.96 -11.55 -9.23
CA ALA A 238 -9.64 -12.44 -8.28
C ALA A 238 -10.40 -11.67 -7.18
N GLN A 239 -9.94 -10.48 -6.79
CA GLN A 239 -10.66 -9.62 -5.85
C GLN A 239 -11.91 -9.01 -6.49
N PHE A 240 -11.83 -8.55 -7.73
CA PHE A 240 -12.96 -8.02 -8.48
C PHE A 240 -14.03 -9.09 -8.74
N GLU A 241 -13.64 -10.30 -9.13
CA GLU A 241 -14.54 -11.44 -9.27
C GLU A 241 -15.29 -11.73 -7.95
N ARG A 242 -14.58 -11.74 -6.82
CA ARG A 242 -15.18 -11.91 -5.49
C ARG A 242 -16.12 -10.75 -5.13
N GLY A 243 -15.83 -9.57 -5.63
CA GLY A 243 -16.65 -8.36 -5.46
C GLY A 243 -17.92 -8.34 -6.29
N GLY A 244 -18.14 -9.35 -7.14
CA GLY A 244 -19.36 -9.46 -7.95
C GLY A 244 -19.16 -9.20 -9.44
N PHE A 245 -17.94 -8.88 -9.90
CA PHE A 245 -17.63 -8.51 -11.31
C PHE A 245 -17.01 -9.67 -12.09
N PHE A 246 -17.51 -10.89 -11.89
CA PHE A 246 -16.96 -12.09 -12.51
C PHE A 246 -17.05 -12.05 -14.06
N ASP A 247 -18.20 -11.63 -14.60
CA ASP A 247 -18.41 -11.61 -16.04
C ASP A 247 -17.60 -10.52 -16.71
N GLU A 248 -17.52 -9.32 -16.10
CA GLU A 248 -16.72 -8.19 -16.58
C GLU A 248 -15.22 -8.54 -16.56
N VAL A 249 -14.72 -9.11 -15.47
CA VAL A 249 -13.30 -9.54 -15.37
C VAL A 249 -12.99 -10.58 -16.44
N ARG A 250 -13.86 -11.54 -16.65
CA ARG A 250 -13.69 -12.57 -17.66
C ARG A 250 -13.73 -12.01 -19.09
N HIS A 251 -14.65 -11.06 -19.36
CA HIS A 251 -14.71 -10.36 -20.63
C HIS A 251 -13.42 -9.55 -20.85
N PHE A 252 -12.99 -8.79 -19.86
CA PHE A 252 -11.73 -8.05 -19.85
C PHE A 252 -10.54 -8.95 -20.19
N GLN A 253 -10.38 -10.08 -19.48
CA GLN A 253 -9.28 -11.01 -19.67
C GLN A 253 -9.25 -11.61 -21.10
N ASN A 254 -10.41 -11.94 -21.66
CA ASN A 254 -10.52 -12.46 -23.02
C ASN A 254 -10.07 -11.42 -24.06
N ARG A 255 -10.43 -10.14 -23.89
CA ARG A 255 -9.98 -9.05 -24.77
C ARG A 255 -8.49 -8.78 -24.61
N TRP A 256 -8.02 -8.74 -23.36
CA TRP A 256 -6.61 -8.51 -23.06
C TRP A 256 -5.70 -9.61 -23.64
N ALA A 257 -6.09 -10.88 -23.59
CA ALA A 257 -5.36 -12.02 -24.11
C ALA A 257 -5.10 -11.92 -25.62
N VAL A 258 -6.03 -11.31 -26.37
CA VAL A 258 -5.87 -11.07 -27.82
C VAL A 258 -5.34 -9.67 -28.14
N ARG A 259 -4.83 -8.94 -27.15
CA ARG A 259 -4.28 -7.59 -27.26
C ARG A 259 -5.30 -6.53 -27.75
N ASP A 260 -6.56 -6.80 -27.60
CA ASP A 260 -7.65 -5.83 -27.83
C ASP A 260 -7.80 -4.91 -26.62
N ARG A 261 -6.97 -3.85 -26.59
CA ARG A 261 -6.98 -2.89 -25.48
C ARG A 261 -8.29 -2.09 -25.39
N GLU A 262 -8.86 -1.74 -26.53
CA GLU A 262 -10.13 -0.98 -26.57
C GLU A 262 -11.27 -1.82 -26.06
N GLY A 263 -11.38 -3.09 -26.49
CA GLY A 263 -12.36 -4.02 -25.99
C GLY A 263 -12.17 -4.35 -24.50
N ALA A 264 -10.93 -4.39 -24.00
CA ALA A 264 -10.64 -4.55 -22.59
C ALA A 264 -11.10 -3.34 -21.76
N LEU A 265 -10.84 -2.11 -22.23
CA LEU A 265 -11.37 -0.90 -21.58
C LEU A 265 -12.90 -0.85 -21.58
N ALA A 266 -13.54 -1.24 -22.68
CA ALA A 266 -14.98 -1.28 -22.79
C ALA A 266 -15.64 -2.34 -21.89
N ALA A 267 -14.91 -3.36 -21.48
CA ALA A 267 -15.36 -4.38 -20.54
C ALA A 267 -15.45 -3.86 -19.09
N ILE A 268 -14.80 -2.73 -18.76
CA ILE A 268 -14.90 -2.10 -17.46
C ILE A 268 -16.19 -1.25 -17.44
N SER A 269 -17.25 -1.80 -16.85
CA SER A 269 -18.57 -1.17 -16.78
C SER A 269 -18.60 0.04 -15.85
N ASP A 270 -19.60 0.91 -15.99
CA ASP A 270 -19.84 2.00 -15.05
C ASP A 270 -20.19 1.48 -13.66
N GLU A 271 -20.92 0.36 -13.58
CA GLU A 271 -21.22 -0.32 -12.32
C GLU A 271 -19.95 -0.76 -11.59
N TRP A 272 -18.98 -1.32 -12.33
CA TRP A 272 -17.70 -1.71 -11.73
C TRP A 272 -16.93 -0.49 -11.20
N ILE A 273 -16.89 0.61 -11.96
CA ILE A 273 -16.29 1.87 -11.52
C ILE A 273 -16.95 2.37 -10.24
N ASP A 274 -18.29 2.49 -10.25
CA ASP A 274 -19.06 3.04 -9.13
C ASP A 274 -18.97 2.20 -7.84
N ALA A 275 -18.71 0.91 -7.97
CA ALA A 275 -18.56 0.03 -6.82
C ALA A 275 -17.19 0.14 -6.13
N ILE A 276 -16.16 0.60 -6.85
CA ILE A 276 -14.76 0.54 -6.38
C ILE A 276 -14.22 1.94 -6.05
N GLN A 277 -14.82 2.99 -6.58
CA GLN A 277 -14.29 4.37 -6.49
C GLN A 277 -15.31 5.35 -5.93
#